data_3e9c758018738ea5a9f6b4697b39148b
#
_entry.id   3e9c758018738ea5a9f6b4697b39148b
#
_cell.length_a   1.000
_cell.length_b   1.000
_cell.length_c   1.000
_cell.angle_alpha   90.00
_cell.angle_beta   90.00
_cell.angle_gamma   90.00
#
_symmetry.space_group_name_H-M   'P 1'
#
loop_
_entity.id
_entity.type
_entity.pdbx_description
1 polymer ?
#
loop_
_entity_poly.entity_id
_entity_poly.type
_entity_poly.pdbx_seq_one_letter_code
_entity_poly.pdbx_strand_id
1 'polypeptide(L)'
;MTTYFLKSVLIIGTTLALLSFDKPSGWFNAGSKPQSYEMGIDKGVGQSGKNAATIKSKDSKIDGFGTLMQQCSPEKYLGKRVRMTGYVKSENVATWAGLWLRVDQSGSQQPLSFDNMENRPIKGTTGWKKCEIVLDVPGNASLIAFGALLAGTGQIWFDNITFEIVDNSVQTTNNKNVKDSATQSGPTNLDFEK
;
A
#
# COMPACT_ATOMS: atom_id res chain seq x y z
N MET A 1 -10.65 -8.03 71.20
CA MET A 1 -10.59 -7.00 70.15
C MET A 1 -9.88 -7.57 68.92
N THR A 2 -10.61 -7.94 67.86
CA THR A 2 -10.04 -8.58 66.68
C THR A 2 -10.08 -7.59 65.53
N THR A 3 -8.93 -7.10 65.10
CA THR A 3 -8.78 -6.08 64.03
C THR A 3 -8.72 -6.76 62.68
N TYR A 4 -9.74 -6.58 61.83
CA TYR A 4 -9.73 -7.04 60.45
C TYR A 4 -8.99 -6.02 59.55
N PHE A 5 -7.87 -6.45 58.96
CA PHE A 5 -7.16 -5.69 57.92
C PHE A 5 -7.85 -5.97 56.55
N LEU A 6 -8.50 -4.94 56.00
CA LEU A 6 -9.04 -4.96 54.65
C LEU A 6 -7.87 -4.74 53.68
N LYS A 7 -7.55 -5.81 52.89
CA LYS A 7 -6.60 -5.69 51.79
C LYS A 7 -7.34 -5.15 50.56
N SER A 8 -7.11 -3.87 50.23
CA SER A 8 -7.59 -3.28 48.98
C SER A 8 -6.79 -3.84 47.81
N VAL A 9 -7.43 -4.63 46.95
CA VAL A 9 -6.83 -5.06 45.66
C VAL A 9 -7.07 -3.97 44.63
N LEU A 10 -6.01 -3.29 44.24
CA LEU A 10 -6.02 -2.31 43.16
C LEU A 10 -6.01 -3.06 41.81
N ILE A 11 -7.15 -3.16 41.15
CA ILE A 11 -7.25 -3.70 39.79
C ILE A 11 -6.84 -2.59 38.83
N ILE A 12 -5.59 -2.63 38.33
CA ILE A 12 -5.12 -1.77 37.24
C ILE A 12 -5.68 -2.36 35.95
N GLY A 13 -6.81 -1.84 35.51
CA GLY A 13 -7.38 -2.12 34.22
C GLY A 13 -6.50 -1.51 33.13
N THR A 14 -5.68 -2.32 32.46
CA THR A 14 -5.02 -1.93 31.23
C THR A 14 -6.07 -1.81 30.13
N THR A 15 -6.53 -0.58 29.86
CA THR A 15 -7.29 -0.27 28.65
C THR A 15 -6.38 -0.48 27.45
N LEU A 16 -6.56 -1.61 26.77
CA LEU A 16 -5.94 -1.84 25.46
C LEU A 16 -6.62 -0.88 24.46
N ALA A 17 -6.00 0.27 24.23
CA ALA A 17 -6.43 1.17 23.17
C ALA A 17 -6.26 0.43 21.84
N LEU A 18 -7.36 0.14 21.17
CA LEU A 18 -7.36 -0.31 19.78
C LEU A 18 -6.89 0.87 18.94
N LEU A 19 -5.60 0.96 18.69
CA LEU A 19 -5.00 1.94 17.79
C LEU A 19 -5.38 1.56 16.37
N SER A 20 -6.48 2.10 15.87
CA SER A 20 -6.79 2.09 14.44
C SER A 20 -5.88 3.11 13.75
N PHE A 21 -5.29 2.74 12.62
CA PHE A 21 -4.49 3.66 11.82
C PHE A 21 -5.38 4.73 11.18
N ASP A 22 -4.93 6.00 11.20
CA ASP A 22 -5.57 7.08 10.47
C ASP A 22 -5.48 6.80 8.97
N LYS A 23 -6.56 7.05 8.23
CA LYS A 23 -6.56 6.87 6.77
C LYS A 23 -5.84 8.03 6.07
N PRO A 24 -4.87 7.78 5.18
CA PRO A 24 -4.26 8.85 4.40
C PRO A 24 -5.28 9.51 3.48
N SER A 25 -5.22 10.84 3.36
CA SER A 25 -6.10 11.59 2.46
C SER A 25 -5.90 11.15 0.99
N GLY A 26 -6.99 10.91 0.28
CA GLY A 26 -6.98 10.46 -1.12
C GLY A 26 -6.67 8.97 -1.32
N TRP A 27 -6.40 8.21 -0.26
CA TRP A 27 -6.18 6.78 -0.31
C TRP A 27 -7.39 5.99 0.18
N PHE A 28 -7.56 4.76 -0.31
CA PHE A 28 -8.65 3.88 0.10
C PHE A 28 -8.22 2.41 0.15
N ASN A 29 -8.95 1.65 0.96
CA ASN A 29 -8.73 0.23 1.18
C ASN A 29 -9.48 -0.56 0.10
N ALA A 30 -8.81 -1.54 -0.51
CA ALA A 30 -9.36 -2.45 -1.49
C ALA A 30 -8.70 -3.84 -1.37
N GLY A 31 -8.94 -4.71 -2.35
CA GLY A 31 -8.40 -6.08 -2.38
C GLY A 31 -9.51 -7.13 -2.33
N SER A 32 -9.15 -8.41 -2.28
CA SER A 32 -10.10 -9.51 -2.16
C SER A 32 -10.61 -9.72 -0.74
N LYS A 33 -9.85 -9.28 0.28
CA LYS A 33 -10.17 -9.43 1.71
C LYS A 33 -9.79 -8.16 2.52
N PRO A 34 -10.21 -6.96 2.10
CA PRO A 34 -9.76 -5.71 2.76
C PRO A 34 -10.14 -5.63 4.25
N GLN A 35 -11.23 -6.28 4.67
CA GLN A 35 -11.67 -6.33 6.06
C GLN A 35 -10.75 -7.16 6.98
N SER A 36 -9.90 -8.04 6.41
CA SER A 36 -8.92 -8.85 7.16
C SER A 36 -7.62 -8.08 7.44
N TYR A 37 -7.55 -6.80 7.09
CA TYR A 37 -6.38 -5.96 7.29
C TYR A 37 -6.73 -4.64 7.97
N GLU A 38 -5.81 -4.15 8.78
CA GLU A 38 -5.74 -2.76 9.21
C GLU A 38 -4.81 -2.00 8.24
N MET A 39 -5.27 -0.86 7.74
CA MET A 39 -4.54 -0.07 6.75
C MET A 39 -4.67 1.42 7.05
N GLY A 40 -3.56 2.14 7.00
CA GLY A 40 -3.55 3.58 7.23
C GLY A 40 -2.14 4.11 7.49
N ILE A 41 -2.04 5.20 8.25
CA ILE A 41 -0.78 5.87 8.62
C ILE A 41 -0.27 5.31 9.93
N ASP A 42 0.96 4.83 9.94
CA ASP A 42 1.73 4.49 11.14
C ASP A 42 2.75 5.59 11.41
N LYS A 43 2.61 6.26 12.56
CA LYS A 43 3.34 7.49 12.88
C LYS A 43 4.74 7.20 13.42
N GLY A 44 5.73 7.94 12.93
CA GLY A 44 7.10 7.87 13.44
C GLY A 44 7.91 6.65 12.96
N VAL A 45 7.37 5.85 12.02
CA VAL A 45 8.02 4.62 11.53
C VAL A 45 8.47 4.71 10.07
N GLY A 46 8.28 5.85 9.42
CA GLY A 46 8.66 6.09 8.03
C GLY A 46 10.16 5.97 7.79
N GLN A 47 10.55 5.88 6.53
CA GLN A 47 11.94 5.73 6.10
C GLN A 47 12.84 6.87 6.62
N SER A 48 12.30 8.07 6.72
CA SER A 48 12.96 9.26 7.28
C SER A 48 12.70 9.49 8.77
N GLY A 49 12.06 8.54 9.48
CA GLY A 49 11.62 8.69 10.87
C GLY A 49 10.32 9.48 11.05
N LYS A 50 9.66 9.87 9.95
CA LYS A 50 8.31 10.45 9.93
C LYS A 50 7.23 9.37 9.81
N ASN A 51 6.12 9.63 9.13
CA ASN A 51 5.04 8.67 8.95
C ASN A 51 5.29 7.73 7.78
N ALA A 52 4.67 6.56 7.81
CA ALA A 52 4.56 5.66 6.65
C ALA A 52 3.14 5.13 6.53
N ALA A 53 2.73 4.76 5.34
CA ALA A 53 1.54 3.96 5.16
C ALA A 53 1.82 2.51 5.56
N THR A 54 0.81 1.82 6.11
CA THR A 54 0.94 0.44 6.56
C THR A 54 -0.25 -0.40 6.15
N ILE A 55 0.00 -1.70 5.94
CA ILE A 55 -1.00 -2.76 5.79
C ILE A 55 -0.60 -3.87 6.75
N LYS A 56 -1.49 -4.20 7.70
CA LYS A 56 -1.27 -5.21 8.73
C LYS A 56 -2.41 -6.22 8.74
N SER A 57 -2.09 -7.50 8.70
CA SER A 57 -3.09 -8.56 8.85
C SER A 57 -3.69 -8.57 10.26
N LYS A 58 -5.00 -8.75 10.37
CA LYS A 58 -5.73 -8.95 11.64
C LYS A 58 -5.92 -10.42 11.97
N ASP A 59 -6.07 -11.23 10.94
CA ASP A 59 -6.38 -12.65 11.07
C ASP A 59 -5.08 -13.48 10.97
N SER A 60 -5.06 -14.64 11.62
CA SER A 60 -3.91 -15.56 11.62
C SER A 60 -3.78 -16.39 10.33
N LYS A 61 -4.83 -16.40 9.49
CA LYS A 61 -4.87 -17.05 8.18
C LYS A 61 -5.75 -16.24 7.24
N ILE A 62 -5.20 -15.85 6.10
CA ILE A 62 -5.91 -15.07 5.08
C ILE A 62 -5.63 -15.72 3.73
N ASP A 63 -6.71 -16.14 3.05
CA ASP A 63 -6.68 -16.52 1.63
C ASP A 63 -7.17 -15.33 0.80
N GLY A 64 -6.23 -14.52 0.33
CA GLY A 64 -6.48 -13.27 -0.36
C GLY A 64 -5.50 -12.18 0.01
N PHE A 65 -5.83 -10.94 -0.35
CA PHE A 65 -4.99 -9.77 -0.12
C PHE A 65 -5.79 -8.54 0.28
N GLY A 66 -5.10 -7.61 0.96
CA GLY A 66 -5.50 -6.23 1.14
C GLY A 66 -4.56 -5.29 0.41
N THR A 67 -5.08 -4.17 -0.04
CA THR A 67 -4.29 -3.10 -0.66
C THR A 67 -4.76 -1.74 -0.18
N LEU A 68 -3.81 -0.87 0.14
CA LEU A 68 -4.02 0.55 0.33
C LEU A 68 -3.58 1.23 -0.96
N MET A 69 -4.50 1.96 -1.59
CA MET A 69 -4.34 2.42 -2.96
C MET A 69 -4.90 3.80 -3.22
N GLN A 70 -4.46 4.39 -4.33
CA GLN A 70 -4.95 5.64 -4.88
C GLN A 70 -5.21 5.50 -6.38
N GLN A 71 -6.06 6.38 -6.91
CA GLN A 71 -6.32 6.53 -8.34
C GLN A 71 -6.14 7.98 -8.75
N CYS A 72 -5.65 8.22 -9.97
CA CYS A 72 -5.48 9.56 -10.49
C CYS A 72 -5.65 9.63 -12.02
N SER A 73 -5.82 10.87 -12.54
CA SER A 73 -5.81 11.15 -13.98
C SER A 73 -4.46 10.82 -14.60
N PRO A 74 -4.44 10.18 -15.79
CA PRO A 74 -3.22 9.91 -16.54
C PRO A 74 -2.71 11.12 -17.33
N GLU A 75 -3.41 12.26 -17.38
CA GLU A 75 -3.17 13.39 -18.31
C GLU A 75 -1.71 13.82 -18.39
N LYS A 76 -1.01 13.94 -17.25
CA LYS A 76 0.41 14.31 -17.19
C LYS A 76 1.35 13.29 -17.82
N TYR A 77 0.88 12.06 -18.00
CA TYR A 77 1.69 10.89 -18.36
C TYR A 77 1.29 10.27 -19.70
N LEU A 78 0.23 10.76 -20.36
CA LEU A 78 -0.24 10.23 -21.65
C LEU A 78 0.88 10.19 -22.70
N GLY A 79 1.06 9.03 -23.33
CA GLY A 79 2.10 8.76 -24.32
C GLY A 79 3.52 8.70 -23.75
N LYS A 80 3.68 8.58 -22.43
CA LYS A 80 4.98 8.56 -21.75
C LYS A 80 5.24 7.21 -21.07
N ARG A 81 6.52 6.92 -20.86
CA ARG A 81 6.97 5.87 -19.94
C ARG A 81 7.15 6.48 -18.56
N VAL A 82 6.59 5.83 -17.57
CA VAL A 82 6.57 6.31 -16.18
C VAL A 82 7.26 5.29 -15.28
N ARG A 83 8.17 5.79 -14.46
CA ARG A 83 8.76 5.07 -13.34
C ARG A 83 8.05 5.49 -12.06
N MET A 84 7.43 4.55 -11.37
CA MET A 84 7.02 4.71 -9.98
C MET A 84 8.08 4.08 -9.09
N THR A 85 8.58 4.82 -8.10
CA THR A 85 9.42 4.26 -7.03
C THR A 85 8.78 4.48 -5.68
N GLY A 86 9.17 3.67 -4.71
CA GLY A 86 8.78 3.80 -3.31
C GLY A 86 9.63 2.87 -2.46
N TYR A 87 9.58 3.04 -1.15
CA TYR A 87 10.28 2.19 -0.20
C TYR A 87 9.28 1.29 0.50
N VAL A 88 9.63 0.02 0.71
CA VAL A 88 8.81 -0.95 1.45
C VAL A 88 9.66 -1.63 2.51
N LYS A 89 9.14 -1.70 3.72
CA LYS A 89 9.64 -2.49 4.84
C LYS A 89 8.62 -3.57 5.17
N SER A 90 9.05 -4.75 5.60
CA SER A 90 8.15 -5.86 5.91
C SER A 90 8.48 -6.54 7.23
N GLU A 91 7.45 -7.11 7.85
CA GLU A 91 7.56 -7.95 9.03
C GLU A 91 6.65 -9.17 8.89
N ASN A 92 7.24 -10.37 9.01
CA ASN A 92 6.57 -11.67 9.01
C ASN A 92 5.61 -11.89 7.81
N VAL A 93 5.94 -11.37 6.62
CA VAL A 93 5.14 -11.55 5.40
C VAL A 93 5.18 -13.01 4.97
N ALA A 94 4.07 -13.72 5.16
CA ALA A 94 3.99 -15.16 4.93
C ALA A 94 3.89 -15.53 3.44
N THR A 95 3.08 -14.82 2.67
CA THR A 95 2.88 -15.11 1.24
C THR A 95 3.72 -14.18 0.39
N TRP A 96 3.31 -12.93 0.20
CA TRP A 96 4.08 -11.89 -0.48
C TRP A 96 3.46 -10.51 -0.32
N ALA A 97 4.27 -9.50 -0.62
CA ALA A 97 3.85 -8.11 -0.69
C ALA A 97 4.63 -7.37 -1.78
N GLY A 98 4.15 -6.20 -2.19
CA GLY A 98 4.83 -5.35 -3.15
C GLY A 98 4.06 -4.07 -3.43
N LEU A 99 4.72 -3.15 -4.13
CA LEU A 99 4.03 -2.05 -4.81
C LEU A 99 3.32 -2.58 -6.05
N TRP A 100 2.35 -1.83 -6.54
CA TRP A 100 1.71 -2.13 -7.81
C TRP A 100 1.29 -0.85 -8.53
N LEU A 101 1.29 -0.91 -9.85
CA LEU A 101 0.89 0.17 -10.75
C LEU A 101 0.07 -0.41 -11.90
N ARG A 102 -0.99 0.29 -12.27
CA ARG A 102 -1.94 -0.13 -13.28
C ARG A 102 -2.41 1.07 -14.10
N VAL A 103 -2.46 0.87 -15.40
CA VAL A 103 -2.95 1.86 -16.37
C VAL A 103 -4.15 1.28 -17.11
N ASP A 104 -5.27 1.96 -17.07
CA ASP A 104 -6.54 1.50 -17.63
C ASP A 104 -7.05 2.42 -18.73
N GLN A 105 -7.94 1.89 -19.58
CA GLN A 105 -8.74 2.64 -20.54
C GLN A 105 -10.23 2.45 -20.30
N SER A 106 -11.06 3.45 -20.61
CA SER A 106 -12.50 3.35 -20.49
C SER A 106 -13.08 2.23 -21.37
N GLY A 107 -14.11 1.55 -20.88
CA GLY A 107 -14.84 0.52 -21.60
C GLY A 107 -14.09 -0.81 -21.84
N SER A 108 -12.81 -0.97 -21.37
CA SER A 108 -12.07 -2.23 -21.48
C SER A 108 -11.96 -2.98 -20.13
N GLN A 109 -12.03 -4.32 -20.10
CA GLN A 109 -11.80 -5.20 -18.93
C GLN A 109 -10.32 -5.53 -18.69
N GLN A 110 -9.42 -5.14 -19.59
CA GLN A 110 -8.00 -5.42 -19.53
C GLN A 110 -7.23 -4.12 -19.33
N PRO A 111 -6.25 -4.04 -18.42
CA PRO A 111 -5.38 -2.89 -18.33
C PRO A 111 -4.53 -2.75 -19.58
N LEU A 112 -4.17 -1.51 -19.89
CA LEU A 112 -3.17 -1.20 -20.92
C LEU A 112 -1.77 -1.62 -20.45
N SER A 113 -1.49 -1.42 -19.15
CA SER A 113 -0.22 -1.81 -18.52
C SER A 113 -0.46 -2.15 -17.06
N PHE A 114 0.26 -3.17 -16.54
CA PHE A 114 0.15 -3.59 -15.14
C PHE A 114 1.42 -4.26 -14.64
N ASP A 115 1.79 -3.96 -13.40
CA ASP A 115 2.83 -4.65 -12.65
C ASP A 115 2.50 -4.59 -11.14
N ASN A 116 2.52 -5.73 -10.47
CA ASN A 116 2.29 -5.87 -9.03
C ASN A 116 3.50 -6.42 -8.28
N MET A 117 4.65 -6.48 -8.92
CA MET A 117 5.89 -7.06 -8.37
C MET A 117 5.81 -8.57 -8.01
N GLU A 118 4.83 -9.31 -8.52
CA GLU A 118 4.66 -10.74 -8.21
C GLU A 118 5.90 -11.59 -8.59
N ASN A 119 6.62 -11.19 -9.63
CA ASN A 119 7.87 -11.83 -10.09
C ASN A 119 9.11 -11.42 -9.27
N ARG A 120 8.99 -10.42 -8.39
CA ARG A 120 10.03 -9.92 -7.47
C ARG A 120 9.47 -9.56 -6.09
N PRO A 121 8.77 -10.51 -5.44
CA PRO A 121 7.95 -10.24 -4.27
C PRO A 121 8.81 -9.93 -3.02
N ILE A 122 8.23 -9.15 -2.11
CA ILE A 122 8.74 -8.99 -0.75
C ILE A 122 8.14 -10.09 0.12
N LYS A 123 8.98 -10.82 0.85
CA LYS A 123 8.59 -11.90 1.77
C LYS A 123 9.38 -11.83 3.07
N GLY A 124 8.81 -12.40 4.13
CA GLY A 124 9.45 -12.47 5.47
C GLY A 124 9.59 -11.09 6.11
N THR A 125 10.69 -10.88 6.82
CA THR A 125 11.04 -9.64 7.49
C THR A 125 12.21 -8.97 6.78
N THR A 126 12.02 -7.74 6.34
CA THR A 126 13.06 -6.95 5.65
C THR A 126 13.08 -5.52 6.15
N GLY A 127 14.26 -4.90 6.20
CA GLY A 127 14.38 -3.44 6.32
C GLY A 127 13.84 -2.73 5.08
N TRP A 128 13.92 -1.38 5.08
CA TRP A 128 13.50 -0.57 3.96
C TRP A 128 14.23 -0.95 2.66
N LYS A 129 13.47 -1.32 1.64
CA LYS A 129 13.96 -1.63 0.29
C LYS A 129 13.33 -0.69 -0.71
N LYS A 130 14.13 -0.09 -1.59
CA LYS A 130 13.62 0.64 -2.73
C LYS A 130 13.00 -0.34 -3.73
N CYS A 131 11.78 -0.07 -4.12
CA CYS A 131 11.03 -0.81 -5.15
C CYS A 131 10.81 0.10 -6.35
N GLU A 132 10.75 -0.48 -7.54
CA GLU A 132 10.56 0.23 -8.79
C GLU A 132 9.59 -0.50 -9.70
N ILE A 133 8.71 0.25 -10.35
CA ILE A 133 7.81 -0.20 -11.41
C ILE A 133 7.91 0.78 -12.57
N VAL A 134 8.11 0.26 -13.78
CA VAL A 134 8.20 1.07 -15.00
C VAL A 134 7.16 0.58 -16.00
N LEU A 135 6.20 1.45 -16.35
CA LEU A 135 5.12 1.16 -17.28
C LEU A 135 5.00 2.24 -18.36
N ASP A 136 4.51 1.84 -19.53
CA ASP A 136 4.00 2.78 -20.52
C ASP A 136 2.59 3.22 -20.16
N VAL A 137 2.31 4.50 -20.35
CA VAL A 137 0.97 5.11 -20.24
C VAL A 137 0.52 5.51 -21.64
N PRO A 138 -0.20 4.63 -22.37
CA PRO A 138 -0.66 4.94 -23.73
C PRO A 138 -1.54 6.17 -23.80
N GLY A 139 -1.62 6.81 -24.98
CA GLY A 139 -2.39 8.03 -25.20
C GLY A 139 -3.90 7.88 -25.03
N ASN A 140 -4.42 6.66 -25.00
CA ASN A 140 -5.82 6.31 -24.73
C ASN A 140 -6.08 5.87 -23.29
N ALA A 141 -5.12 6.04 -22.38
CA ALA A 141 -5.31 5.78 -20.96
C ALA A 141 -6.35 6.75 -20.36
N SER A 142 -7.19 6.25 -19.48
CA SER A 142 -8.21 7.03 -18.77
C SER A 142 -8.01 7.06 -17.26
N LEU A 143 -7.18 6.15 -16.71
CA LEU A 143 -6.95 6.00 -15.28
C LEU A 143 -5.56 5.46 -15.00
N ILE A 144 -4.93 5.97 -13.94
CA ILE A 144 -3.81 5.34 -13.25
C ILE A 144 -4.25 4.94 -11.87
N ALA A 145 -4.04 3.68 -11.48
CA ALA A 145 -4.23 3.17 -10.14
C ALA A 145 -2.91 2.61 -9.60
N PHE A 146 -2.60 2.86 -8.32
CA PHE A 146 -1.35 2.43 -7.71
C PHE A 146 -1.49 2.27 -6.19
N GLY A 147 -0.55 1.56 -5.59
CA GLY A 147 -0.51 1.37 -4.15
C GLY A 147 0.48 0.29 -3.72
N ALA A 148 0.26 -0.21 -2.51
CA ALA A 148 0.93 -1.40 -2.01
C ALA A 148 -0.10 -2.47 -1.66
N LEU A 149 0.30 -3.73 -1.74
CA LEU A 149 -0.53 -4.87 -1.36
C LEU A 149 0.22 -5.81 -0.41
N LEU A 150 -0.55 -6.49 0.42
CA LEU A 150 -0.13 -7.58 1.27
C LEU A 150 -1.05 -8.78 1.02
N ALA A 151 -0.50 -9.88 0.53
CA ALA A 151 -1.20 -11.16 0.39
C ALA A 151 -0.87 -12.07 1.58
N GLY A 152 -1.90 -12.72 2.15
CA GLY A 152 -1.75 -13.53 3.35
C GLY A 152 -1.51 -12.70 4.60
N THR A 153 -0.69 -13.20 5.52
CA THR A 153 -0.44 -12.55 6.83
C THR A 153 0.90 -11.82 6.88
N GLY A 154 1.04 -10.92 7.87
CA GLY A 154 2.22 -10.11 8.14
C GLY A 154 1.89 -8.64 8.23
N GLN A 155 2.92 -7.80 8.13
CA GLN A 155 2.79 -6.35 8.06
C GLN A 155 3.79 -5.78 7.07
N ILE A 156 3.38 -4.75 6.36
CA ILE A 156 4.27 -3.91 5.55
C ILE A 156 4.08 -2.44 5.89
N TRP A 157 5.15 -1.68 5.71
CA TRP A 157 5.13 -0.22 5.65
C TRP A 157 5.66 0.21 4.30
N PHE A 158 5.07 1.24 3.72
CA PHE A 158 5.55 1.82 2.48
C PHE A 158 5.50 3.35 2.54
N ASP A 159 6.45 3.99 1.84
CA ASP A 159 6.76 5.40 2.04
C ASP A 159 7.49 5.98 0.80
N ASN A 160 7.49 7.32 0.68
CA ASN A 160 8.22 8.06 -0.34
C ASN A 160 7.92 7.57 -1.77
N ILE A 161 6.63 7.42 -2.11
CA ILE A 161 6.23 7.09 -3.48
C ILE A 161 6.47 8.30 -4.38
N THR A 162 7.15 8.07 -5.51
CA THR A 162 7.43 9.10 -6.52
C THR A 162 7.08 8.61 -7.91
N PHE A 163 6.74 9.56 -8.78
CA PHE A 163 6.47 9.32 -10.20
C PHE A 163 7.40 10.19 -11.04
N GLU A 164 8.08 9.57 -11.99
CA GLU A 164 9.03 10.20 -12.91
C GLU A 164 8.72 9.76 -14.34
N ILE A 165 8.74 10.70 -15.29
CA ILE A 165 8.75 10.38 -16.73
C ILE A 165 10.18 10.00 -17.10
N VAL A 166 10.35 8.82 -17.70
CA VAL A 166 11.64 8.30 -18.10
C VAL A 166 11.70 8.07 -19.60
N ASP A 167 12.92 7.98 -20.13
CA ASP A 167 13.16 7.69 -21.54
C ASP A 167 12.78 6.23 -21.90
N ASN A 168 12.40 5.99 -23.15
CA ASN A 168 12.01 4.67 -23.64
C ASN A 168 13.14 3.63 -23.66
N SER A 169 14.40 4.03 -23.44
CA SER A 169 15.52 3.10 -23.22
C SER A 169 15.44 2.37 -21.87
N VAL A 170 14.72 2.93 -20.89
CA VAL A 170 14.45 2.26 -19.61
C VAL A 170 13.46 1.14 -19.84
N GLN A 171 13.83 -0.09 -19.50
CA GLN A 171 12.96 -1.26 -19.70
C GLN A 171 11.71 -1.21 -18.80
N THR A 172 10.56 -1.60 -19.38
CA THR A 172 9.31 -1.76 -18.62
C THR A 172 9.34 -3.03 -17.78
N THR A 173 8.60 -3.02 -16.67
CA THR A 173 8.51 -4.13 -15.72
C THR A 173 7.18 -4.90 -15.82
N ASN A 174 6.42 -4.70 -16.89
CA ASN A 174 5.04 -5.16 -17.11
C ASN A 174 4.71 -6.59 -16.70
N ASN A 175 3.62 -6.70 -15.91
CA ASN A 175 2.77 -7.90 -15.84
C ASN A 175 1.40 -7.54 -16.45
N LYS A 176 0.85 -8.34 -17.36
CA LYS A 176 -0.43 -8.01 -18.04
C LYS A 176 -1.65 -8.53 -17.28
N ASN A 177 -2.72 -7.73 -17.24
CA ASN A 177 -4.16 -7.96 -16.96
C ASN A 177 -4.75 -7.40 -15.65
N VAL A 178 -5.79 -6.54 -15.73
CA VAL A 178 -7.07 -6.25 -15.04
C VAL A 178 -7.46 -4.74 -14.92
N LYS A 179 -8.73 -4.37 -14.69
CA LYS A 179 -9.52 -3.11 -14.85
C LYS A 179 -10.15 -2.50 -13.58
N ASP A 180 -10.80 -1.48 -13.55
CA ASP A 180 -11.24 -0.12 -13.89
C ASP A 180 -11.88 0.67 -12.72
N SER A 181 -11.78 1.95 -12.66
CA SER A 181 -12.74 3.03 -12.33
C SER A 181 -12.15 4.34 -11.76
N ALA A 182 -12.86 5.42 -11.93
CA ALA A 182 -12.72 6.88 -11.82
C ALA A 182 -11.81 7.61 -10.77
N THR A 183 -11.61 8.96 -10.88
CA THR A 183 -10.36 9.64 -11.25
C THR A 183 -10.12 10.91 -10.41
N GLN A 184 -8.92 11.09 -9.83
CA GLN A 184 -8.34 12.34 -9.31
C GLN A 184 -7.38 12.97 -10.35
N SER A 185 -7.06 14.28 -10.22
CA SER A 185 -6.20 15.01 -11.15
C SER A 185 -4.69 14.71 -11.04
N GLY A 186 -4.26 13.88 -10.09
CA GLY A 186 -2.88 13.44 -9.89
C GLY A 186 -2.68 12.76 -8.54
N PRO A 187 -1.51 12.10 -8.31
CA PRO A 187 -1.19 11.49 -7.03
C PRO A 187 -1.08 12.53 -5.90
N THR A 188 -1.54 12.18 -4.70
CA THR A 188 -1.49 13.06 -3.51
C THR A 188 -0.99 12.31 -2.29
N ASN A 189 -0.44 13.05 -1.30
CA ASN A 189 0.01 12.54 -0.01
C ASN A 189 0.86 11.27 -0.13
N LEU A 190 1.92 11.32 -0.96
CA LEU A 190 2.79 10.19 -1.26
C LEU A 190 3.86 9.94 -0.17
N ASP A 191 4.03 10.89 0.72
CA ASP A 191 4.88 10.87 1.92
C ASP A 191 4.10 10.52 3.21
N PHE A 192 2.76 10.39 3.11
CA PHE A 192 1.85 10.03 4.20
C PHE A 192 1.86 10.99 5.41
N GLU A 193 2.26 12.25 5.19
CA GLU A 193 2.37 13.25 6.25
C GLU A 193 1.05 14.03 6.52
N LYS A 194 -0.04 13.70 5.80
CA LYS A 194 -1.37 14.33 5.91
C LYS A 194 -2.47 13.32 6.16
#